data_b53cfb9bc4cc73552becaa6e2b6a16a1
#
_entry.id   b53cfb9bc4cc73552becaa6e2b6a16a1
#
_cell.length_a   1.000
_cell.length_b   1.000
_cell.length_c   1.000
_cell.angle_alpha   90.00
_cell.angle_beta   90.00
_cell.angle_gamma   90.00
#
_symmetry.space_group_name_H-M   'P 1'
#
loop_
_entity.id
_entity.type
_entity.pdbx_description
1 polymer ?
#
loop_
_entity_poly.entity_id
_entity_poly.type
_entity_poly.pdbx_seq_one_letter_code
_entity_poly.pdbx_strand_id
1 'polypeptide(L)'
;MNALRKEAFFDRLPDEVEIKNAEQLRTIVASQIKEGEPTKLSLALEDGEVRTVTLAPALTASLLEVLRLVSSGRGFRMIPVESELTTQQAADLLNVSRPFLVKLLEE
;
A
#
# COMPACT_ATOMS: atom_id res chain seq x y z
N MET A 1 -15.06 -3.35 -12.81
CA MET A 1 -13.96 -4.05 -12.19
C MET A 1 -14.21 -4.44 -10.77
N ASN A 2 -15.43 -4.88 -10.55
CA ASN A 2 -15.87 -5.27 -9.21
C ASN A 2 -15.15 -6.51 -8.68
N ALA A 3 -14.71 -7.41 -9.57
CA ALA A 3 -14.00 -8.61 -9.16
C ALA A 3 -12.65 -8.29 -8.53
N LEU A 4 -11.90 -7.37 -9.13
CA LEU A 4 -10.61 -6.92 -8.58
C LEU A 4 -10.79 -6.23 -7.23
N ARG A 5 -11.86 -5.47 -7.04
CA ARG A 5 -12.15 -4.81 -5.77
C ARG A 5 -12.47 -5.79 -4.67
N LYS A 6 -13.16 -6.89 -4.99
CA LYS A 6 -13.47 -7.92 -4.02
C LYS A 6 -12.24 -8.69 -3.58
N GLU A 7 -11.26 -8.83 -4.47
CA GLU A 7 -10.02 -9.54 -4.18
C GLU A 7 -8.99 -8.69 -3.45
N ALA A 8 -9.07 -7.37 -3.58
CA ALA A 8 -8.15 -6.45 -2.91
C ALA A 8 -8.57 -6.19 -1.46
N PHE A 9 -7.65 -5.62 -0.68
CA PHE A 9 -7.87 -5.35 0.75
C PHE A 9 -8.63 -4.06 0.99
N PHE A 10 -9.76 -3.86 0.30
CA PHE A 10 -10.49 -2.61 0.44
C PHE A 10 -11.28 -2.51 1.75
N ASP A 11 -11.89 -3.58 2.17
CA ASP A 11 -12.71 -3.57 3.38
C ASP A 11 -12.69 -4.93 4.09
N ARG A 12 -11.58 -5.64 4.02
CA ARG A 12 -11.46 -6.94 4.67
C ARG A 12 -10.07 -7.14 5.26
N LEU A 13 -9.97 -8.09 6.14
CA LEU A 13 -8.68 -8.49 6.68
C LEU A 13 -8.01 -9.50 5.75
N PRO A 14 -6.68 -9.52 5.70
CA PRO A 14 -5.97 -10.53 4.92
C PRO A 14 -6.15 -11.93 5.51
N ASP A 15 -6.16 -12.92 4.62
CA ASP A 15 -6.19 -14.32 5.06
C ASP A 15 -4.77 -14.85 5.32
N GLU A 16 -4.69 -16.09 5.77
CA GLU A 16 -3.42 -16.69 6.15
C GLU A 16 -2.44 -16.81 4.97
N VAL A 17 -2.93 -17.14 3.79
CA VAL A 17 -2.08 -17.25 2.60
C VAL A 17 -1.53 -15.88 2.21
N GLU A 18 -2.35 -14.87 2.28
CA GLU A 18 -1.94 -13.49 1.96
C GLU A 18 -0.91 -12.97 2.98
N ILE A 19 -1.08 -13.31 4.25
CA ILE A 19 -0.12 -12.93 5.30
C ILE A 19 1.25 -13.55 5.01
N LYS A 20 1.30 -14.83 4.72
CA LYS A 20 2.55 -15.54 4.43
C LYS A 20 3.20 -15.02 3.15
N ASN A 21 2.39 -14.76 2.14
CA ASN A 21 2.89 -14.18 0.89
C ASN A 21 3.52 -12.80 1.11
N ALA A 22 2.87 -11.98 1.93
CA ALA A 22 3.39 -10.66 2.25
C ALA A 22 4.70 -10.74 3.05
N GLU A 23 4.80 -11.68 3.99
CA GLU A 23 6.03 -11.90 4.75
C GLU A 23 7.19 -12.27 3.83
N GLN A 24 6.94 -13.18 2.91
CA GLN A 24 7.95 -13.63 1.94
C GLN A 24 8.41 -12.48 1.05
N LEU A 25 7.46 -11.75 0.48
CA LEU A 25 7.78 -10.64 -0.41
C LEU A 25 8.48 -9.50 0.34
N ARG A 26 8.04 -9.21 1.55
CA ARG A 26 8.68 -8.20 2.39
C ARG A 26 10.15 -8.53 2.65
N THR A 27 10.43 -9.78 2.97
CA THR A 27 11.81 -10.24 3.21
C THR A 27 12.67 -10.04 1.97
N ILE A 28 12.14 -10.40 0.80
CA ILE A 28 12.88 -10.25 -0.46
C ILE A 28 13.12 -8.77 -0.79
N VAL A 29 12.09 -7.96 -0.72
CA VAL A 29 12.21 -6.53 -1.03
C VAL A 29 13.17 -5.85 -0.06
N ALA A 30 13.03 -6.12 1.24
CA ALA A 30 13.90 -5.53 2.25
C ALA A 30 15.37 -5.90 2.04
N SER A 31 15.63 -7.12 1.56
CA SER A 31 17.00 -7.57 1.31
C SER A 31 17.69 -6.82 0.16
N GLN A 32 16.91 -6.19 -0.71
CA GLN A 32 17.44 -5.44 -1.86
C GLN A 32 17.68 -3.97 -1.57
N ILE A 33 17.28 -3.51 -0.39
CA ILE A 33 17.45 -2.10 -0.03
C ILE A 33 18.88 -1.82 0.38
N LYS A 34 19.48 -0.83 -0.29
CA LYS A 34 20.82 -0.34 0.04
C LYS A 34 20.71 1.15 0.34
N GLU A 35 21.35 1.57 1.40
CA GLU A 35 21.30 2.96 1.81
C GLU A 35 21.88 3.87 0.72
N GLY A 36 21.14 4.91 0.37
CA GLY A 36 21.55 5.88 -0.63
C GLY A 36 21.41 5.43 -2.09
N GLU A 37 20.89 4.23 -2.33
CA GLU A 37 20.69 3.72 -3.69
C GLU A 37 19.23 3.38 -3.94
N PRO A 38 18.75 3.52 -5.20
CA PRO A 38 17.42 3.05 -5.54
C PRO A 38 17.35 1.53 -5.45
N THR A 39 16.19 1.03 -5.07
CA THR A 39 15.96 -0.41 -4.94
C THR A 39 15.72 -1.03 -6.31
N LYS A 40 16.44 -2.08 -6.62
CA LYS A 40 16.28 -2.81 -7.87
C LYS A 40 15.70 -4.18 -7.60
N LEU A 41 14.64 -4.51 -8.35
CA LEU A 41 14.00 -5.82 -8.29
C LEU A 41 14.14 -6.51 -9.64
N SER A 42 14.52 -7.77 -9.63
CA SER A 42 14.60 -8.58 -10.84
C SER A 42 13.39 -9.51 -10.89
N LEU A 43 12.70 -9.48 -12.02
CA LEU A 43 11.52 -10.27 -12.25
C LEU A 43 11.80 -11.30 -13.35
N ALA A 44 11.53 -12.56 -13.04
CA ALA A 44 11.61 -13.63 -14.02
C ALA A 44 10.28 -13.72 -14.76
N LEU A 45 10.31 -13.59 -16.08
CA LEU A 45 9.14 -13.70 -16.92
C LEU A 45 8.90 -15.16 -17.34
N GLU A 46 7.68 -15.44 -17.79
CA GLU A 46 7.32 -16.80 -18.20
C GLU A 46 8.18 -17.35 -19.35
N ASP A 47 8.67 -16.47 -20.22
CA ASP A 47 9.54 -16.84 -21.32
C ASP A 47 11.00 -17.08 -20.93
N GLY A 48 11.31 -16.98 -19.65
CA GLY A 48 12.67 -17.14 -19.14
C GLY A 48 13.50 -15.88 -19.13
N GLU A 49 13.00 -14.77 -19.64
CA GLU A 49 13.68 -13.49 -19.56
C GLU A 49 13.64 -12.95 -18.13
N VAL A 50 14.70 -12.23 -17.77
CA VAL A 50 14.76 -11.52 -16.48
C VAL A 50 14.77 -10.03 -16.76
N ARG A 51 13.86 -9.31 -16.15
CA ARG A 51 13.82 -7.86 -16.25
C ARG A 51 14.07 -7.24 -14.89
N THR A 52 14.87 -6.19 -14.88
CA THR A 52 15.17 -5.45 -13.66
C THR A 52 14.38 -4.15 -13.65
N VAL A 53 13.66 -3.92 -12.55
CA VAL A 53 12.90 -2.70 -12.35
C VAL A 53 13.58 -1.91 -11.24
N THR A 54 13.79 -0.62 -11.49
CA THR A 54 14.33 0.29 -10.48
C THR A 54 13.15 1.03 -9.84
N LEU A 55 13.00 0.85 -8.53
CA LEU A 55 11.92 1.47 -7.78
C LEU A 55 12.35 2.82 -7.20
N ALA A 56 11.52 3.83 -7.40
CA ALA A 56 11.70 5.10 -6.71
C ALA A 56 11.59 4.89 -5.19
N PRO A 57 12.31 5.66 -4.38
CA PRO A 57 12.27 5.48 -2.93
C PRO A 57 10.88 5.52 -2.32
N ALA A 58 10.01 6.41 -2.80
CA ALA A 58 8.65 6.50 -2.29
C ALA A 58 7.83 5.25 -2.60
N LEU A 59 8.03 4.65 -3.77
CA LEU A 59 7.35 3.40 -4.12
C LEU A 59 7.85 2.24 -3.27
N THR A 60 9.14 2.17 -3.03
CA THR A 60 9.71 1.13 -2.15
C THR A 60 9.15 1.24 -0.74
N ALA A 61 9.12 2.45 -0.18
CA ALA A 61 8.59 2.69 1.16
C ALA A 61 7.10 2.33 1.24
N SER A 62 6.31 2.73 0.25
CA SER A 62 4.88 2.43 0.21
C SER A 62 4.62 0.94 0.09
N LEU A 63 5.37 0.26 -0.77
CA LEU A 63 5.25 -1.19 -0.93
C LEU A 63 5.57 -1.91 0.38
N LEU A 64 6.66 -1.55 1.05
CA LEU A 64 7.02 -2.15 2.32
C LEU A 64 5.97 -1.90 3.39
N GLU A 65 5.36 -0.72 3.41
CA GLU A 65 4.31 -0.42 4.37
C GLU A 65 3.06 -1.28 4.14
N VAL A 66 2.64 -1.44 2.88
CA VAL A 66 1.53 -2.34 2.54
C VAL A 66 1.87 -3.77 2.98
N LEU A 67 3.07 -4.25 2.66
CA LEU A 67 3.49 -5.59 3.03
C LEU A 67 3.57 -5.76 4.54
N ARG A 68 4.00 -4.74 5.27
CA ARG A 68 4.04 -4.76 6.73
C ARG A 68 2.64 -4.91 7.31
N LEU A 69 1.69 -4.15 6.80
CA LEU A 69 0.31 -4.22 7.28
C LEU A 69 -0.30 -5.59 7.01
N VAL A 70 -0.15 -6.10 5.78
CA VAL A 70 -0.70 -7.41 5.42
C VAL A 70 -0.04 -8.51 6.22
N SER A 71 1.29 -8.50 6.37
CA SER A 71 1.98 -9.54 7.13
C SER A 71 1.64 -9.53 8.62
N SER A 72 1.17 -8.38 9.12
CA SER A 72 0.71 -8.26 10.51
C SER A 72 -0.76 -8.66 10.68
N GLY A 73 -1.42 -9.06 9.61
CA GLY A 73 -2.84 -9.42 9.66
C GLY A 73 -3.77 -8.23 9.79
N ARG A 74 -3.29 -7.03 9.52
CA ARG A 74 -4.09 -5.82 9.65
C ARG A 74 -4.80 -5.46 8.36
N GLY A 75 -6.04 -5.00 8.49
CA GLY A 75 -6.75 -4.42 7.38
C GLY A 75 -6.31 -2.97 7.17
N PHE A 76 -6.47 -2.50 5.94
CA PHE A 76 -6.18 -1.12 5.59
C PHE A 76 -7.06 -0.68 4.44
N ARG A 77 -7.16 0.62 4.25
CA ARG A 77 -7.86 1.20 3.10
C ARG A 77 -6.88 2.02 2.30
N MET A 78 -6.99 1.91 0.98
CA MET A 78 -6.26 2.77 0.07
C MET A 78 -7.21 3.80 -0.52
N ILE A 79 -6.95 5.06 -0.22
CA ILE A 79 -7.76 6.16 -0.69
C ILE A 79 -6.89 7.05 -1.56
N PRO A 80 -7.29 7.26 -2.83
CA PRO A 80 -6.51 8.16 -3.69
C PRO A 80 -6.47 9.57 -3.09
N VAL A 81 -5.30 10.16 -3.08
CA VAL A 81 -5.16 11.55 -2.69
C VAL A 81 -5.36 12.38 -3.94
N GLU A 82 -6.47 13.06 -4.00
CA GLU A 82 -6.79 13.97 -5.08
C GLU A 82 -6.61 15.40 -4.58
N SER A 83 -6.39 16.34 -5.52
CA SER A 83 -6.19 17.74 -5.16
C SER A 83 -7.44 18.36 -4.50
N GLU A 84 -8.60 17.73 -4.66
CA GLU A 84 -9.87 18.20 -4.11
C GLU A 84 -10.59 17.12 -3.34
N LEU A 85 -10.15 16.87 -2.10
CA LEU A 85 -10.91 16.04 -1.20
C LEU A 85 -12.12 16.82 -0.70
N THR A 86 -13.30 16.23 -0.80
CA THR A 86 -14.49 16.82 -0.17
C THR A 86 -14.35 16.75 1.35
N THR A 87 -15.09 17.60 2.04
CA THR A 87 -15.11 17.59 3.51
C THR A 87 -15.50 16.21 4.05
N GLN A 88 -16.46 15.56 3.38
CA GLN A 88 -16.90 14.24 3.80
C GLN A 88 -15.83 13.18 3.58
N GLN A 89 -15.14 13.22 2.46
CA GLN A 89 -14.04 12.29 2.19
C GLN A 89 -12.90 12.45 3.19
N ALA A 90 -12.57 13.69 3.52
CA ALA A 90 -11.52 13.96 4.48
C ALA A 90 -11.94 13.51 5.90
N ALA A 91 -13.21 13.70 6.26
CA ALA A 91 -13.74 13.24 7.54
C ALA A 91 -13.68 11.72 7.64
N ASP A 92 -14.06 11.02 6.58
CA ASP A 92 -14.00 9.56 6.53
C ASP A 92 -12.56 9.06 6.68
N LEU A 93 -11.61 9.72 6.02
CA LEU A 93 -10.20 9.37 6.09
C LEU A 93 -9.64 9.52 7.51
N LEU A 94 -10.01 10.60 8.18
CA LEU A 94 -9.54 10.90 9.53
C LEU A 94 -10.41 10.25 10.62
N ASN A 95 -11.49 9.60 10.22
CA ASN A 95 -12.44 8.97 11.13
C ASN A 95 -13.02 9.96 12.15
N VAL A 96 -13.36 11.16 11.67
CA VAL A 96 -13.97 12.23 12.48
C VAL A 96 -15.26 12.70 11.83
N SER A 97 -16.08 13.43 12.57
CA SER A 97 -17.32 13.98 12.04
C SER A 97 -17.03 15.15 11.09
N ARG A 98 -17.90 15.33 10.10
CA ARG A 98 -17.79 16.43 9.16
C ARG A 98 -17.79 17.81 9.83
N PRO A 99 -18.69 18.10 10.78
CA PRO A 99 -18.65 19.38 11.50
C PRO A 99 -17.35 19.61 12.24
N PHE A 100 -16.78 18.59 12.85
CA PHE A 100 -15.51 18.68 13.55
C PHE A 100 -14.39 19.03 12.57
N LEU A 101 -14.35 18.39 11.41
CA LEU A 101 -13.32 18.64 10.41
C LEU A 101 -13.41 20.06 9.84
N VAL A 102 -14.62 20.52 9.56
CA VAL A 102 -14.85 21.90 9.06
C VAL A 102 -14.31 22.91 10.06
N LYS A 103 -14.61 22.73 11.32
CA LYS A 103 -14.14 23.62 12.38
C LYS A 103 -12.60 23.61 12.46
N LEU A 104 -12.01 22.43 12.36
CA LEU A 104 -10.56 22.29 12.41
C LEU A 104 -9.87 23.01 11.25
N LEU A 105 -10.44 22.92 10.05
CA LEU A 105 -9.86 23.54 8.85
C LEU A 105 -10.03 25.07 8.82
N GLU A 106 -11.01 25.61 9.55
CA GLU A 106 -11.23 27.06 9.63
C GLU A 106 -10.26 27.76 10.58
N GLU A 107 -9.58 27.02 11.41
CA GLU A 107 -8.56 27.56 12.31
C GLU A 107 -7.22 27.63 11.60
#